data_52f8ae4ddf9d09e3a1b673f897e400ef
#
_entry.id   52f8ae4ddf9d09e3a1b673f897e400ef
#
_cell.length_a   1.000
_cell.length_b   1.000
_cell.length_c   1.000
_cell.angle_alpha   90.00
_cell.angle_beta   90.00
_cell.angle_gamma   90.00
#
_symmetry.space_group_name_H-M   'P 1'
#
loop_
_entity.id
_entity.type
_entity.pdbx_description
1 polymer ?
#
loop_
_entity_poly.entity_id
_entity_poly.type
_entity_poly.pdbx_seq_one_letter_code
_entity_poly.pdbx_strand_id
1 'polypeptide(L)'
;TPNERRRFNMTLHRRPATALALFLLGLAGCPFLTDGTGSGGSGFVPSANAQFIRNLIARLRGETLPDGIVKSNGRLEATQVDVSSKYPGRLSEVAVEEGSNVTQGQVIAKITSPEFEAQLRAAKANVQKANDALAAAEAEITSRQSALEFAKSDFERGQELMKTGHITKQVFEQRKRNYDSAVAAVQSFTSQRDQALSQIANAEAEVDRIQSIIDDLTLVSPRLGRVQYQLARAGEVVAAGAPIVTILDLTDVYMTIFLPAADAGRLGVGDEARIILDPVPDYVVPASVSFVAADAQFTPKTVETTDERAKLMFRTKLKIDPQILQQFYTRVKTGVRGMGFVRTKAAVEWPQDLQVKLPKPPETNATDNKAPQATAPAAQPDAKSSETKTPDAK
;
A
#
# COMPACT_ATOMS: atom_id res chain seq x y z
N THR A 1 -28.37 44.92 -1.23
CA THR A 1 -28.42 45.89 -2.38
C THR A 1 -27.20 45.67 -3.27
N PRO A 2 -27.24 45.88 -4.61
CA PRO A 2 -27.92 45.01 -5.58
C PRO A 2 -26.94 44.44 -6.63
N ASN A 3 -27.24 43.26 -7.14
CA ASN A 3 -27.57 42.96 -8.54
C ASN A 3 -26.63 43.48 -9.63
N GLU A 4 -25.76 42.65 -10.20
CA GLU A 4 -25.29 42.81 -11.58
C GLU A 4 -25.26 41.46 -12.30
N ARG A 5 -26.31 41.27 -13.11
CA ARG A 5 -26.41 40.21 -14.14
C ARG A 5 -25.52 40.61 -15.32
N ARG A 6 -24.43 39.94 -15.60
CA ARG A 6 -23.79 40.03 -16.91
C ARG A 6 -24.29 38.88 -17.80
N ARG A 7 -25.12 39.29 -18.76
CA ARG A 7 -25.50 38.49 -19.94
C ARG A 7 -24.27 38.37 -20.84
N PHE A 8 -23.86 37.16 -21.13
CA PHE A 8 -22.93 36.88 -22.22
C PHE A 8 -23.72 36.44 -23.45
N ASN A 9 -23.65 37.25 -24.50
CA ASN A 9 -24.19 37.01 -25.82
C ASN A 9 -23.43 35.87 -26.51
N MET A 10 -24.18 34.86 -26.94
CA MET A 10 -23.70 33.76 -27.74
C MET A 10 -24.00 34.08 -29.21
N THR A 11 -22.97 34.52 -29.93
CA THR A 11 -23.02 34.68 -31.38
C THR A 11 -22.91 33.35 -32.10
N LEU A 12 -23.98 33.01 -32.77
CA LEU A 12 -24.14 31.86 -33.64
C LEU A 12 -23.35 32.10 -34.95
N HIS A 13 -22.23 31.37 -35.18
CA HIS A 13 -21.64 31.29 -36.52
C HIS A 13 -22.13 30.01 -37.20
N ARG A 14 -23.11 30.22 -38.13
CA ARG A 14 -23.50 29.30 -39.19
C ARG A 14 -22.32 29.14 -40.18
N ARG A 15 -21.92 27.93 -40.52
CA ARG A 15 -21.18 27.59 -41.73
C ARG A 15 -21.96 26.55 -42.54
N PRO A 16 -21.88 26.68 -43.88
CA PRO A 16 -22.83 26.03 -44.80
C PRO A 16 -22.47 24.62 -45.16
N ALA A 17 -23.52 23.89 -45.53
CA ALA A 17 -23.51 22.58 -46.16
C ALA A 17 -22.87 22.65 -47.55
N THR A 18 -21.93 21.77 -47.85
CA THR A 18 -21.54 21.41 -49.21
C THR A 18 -21.92 19.98 -49.49
N ALA A 19 -22.85 19.83 -50.38
CA ALA A 19 -23.27 18.61 -51.05
C ALA A 19 -22.15 18.13 -52.00
N LEU A 20 -21.93 16.85 -52.07
CA LEU A 20 -21.22 16.21 -53.19
C LEU A 20 -21.83 14.83 -53.40
N ALA A 21 -22.73 14.76 -54.28
CA ALA A 21 -22.79 14.21 -55.63
C ALA A 21 -22.46 12.70 -55.74
N LEU A 22 -23.57 11.99 -56.07
CA LEU A 22 -23.64 10.67 -56.63
C LEU A 22 -22.69 10.46 -57.82
N PHE A 23 -22.04 9.28 -57.86
CA PHE A 23 -21.64 8.69 -59.12
C PHE A 23 -22.22 7.27 -59.21
N LEU A 24 -23.33 7.17 -59.89
CA LEU A 24 -23.89 5.98 -60.48
C LEU A 24 -23.22 5.80 -61.83
N LEU A 25 -22.57 4.69 -62.08
CA LEU A 25 -22.34 4.19 -63.46
C LEU A 25 -22.79 2.74 -63.51
N GLY A 26 -23.93 2.59 -64.14
CA GLY A 26 -24.45 1.33 -64.56
C GLY A 26 -23.74 0.83 -65.82
N LEU A 27 -23.69 -0.47 -65.98
CA LEU A 27 -23.58 -1.11 -67.28
C LEU A 27 -24.44 -2.35 -67.29
N ALA A 28 -25.47 -2.22 -68.04
CA ALA A 28 -26.36 -3.27 -68.50
C ALA A 28 -25.67 -4.09 -69.61
N GLY A 29 -26.06 -5.36 -69.77
CA GLY A 29 -25.68 -6.17 -70.93
C GLY A 29 -25.98 -7.64 -70.70
N CYS A 30 -27.23 -8.05 -70.87
CA CYS A 30 -27.64 -9.37 -71.33
C CYS A 30 -27.67 -9.38 -72.83
N PRO A 31 -27.95 -10.47 -73.55
CA PRO A 31 -27.89 -11.92 -73.33
C PRO A 31 -27.23 -12.65 -74.48
N PHE A 32 -27.00 -13.96 -74.45
CA PHE A 32 -27.40 -14.86 -75.58
C PHE A 32 -27.27 -16.34 -75.19
N LEU A 33 -28.34 -17.06 -75.43
CA LEU A 33 -28.42 -18.53 -75.56
C LEU A 33 -27.53 -19.02 -76.69
N THR A 34 -26.89 -20.18 -76.45
CA THR A 34 -26.89 -21.28 -77.43
C THR A 34 -26.49 -22.59 -76.76
N ASP A 35 -27.26 -23.59 -77.05
CA ASP A 35 -27.03 -25.02 -76.85
C ASP A 35 -25.73 -25.49 -77.44
N GLY A 36 -25.07 -26.45 -76.80
CA GLY A 36 -23.93 -27.15 -77.34
C GLY A 36 -23.50 -28.31 -76.44
N THR A 37 -24.00 -29.47 -76.72
CA THR A 37 -23.57 -30.80 -76.25
C THR A 37 -22.09 -31.04 -76.46
N GLY A 38 -21.35 -31.55 -75.45
CA GLY A 38 -19.99 -32.07 -75.63
C GLY A 38 -19.24 -32.42 -74.35
N SER A 39 -19.26 -33.66 -74.03
CA SER A 39 -18.31 -34.53 -73.32
C SER A 39 -17.08 -33.94 -72.58
N GLY A 40 -16.93 -34.31 -71.35
CA GLY A 40 -15.70 -34.84 -70.77
C GLY A 40 -14.55 -33.87 -70.54
N GLY A 41 -14.35 -33.42 -69.30
CA GLY A 41 -13.13 -32.77 -68.86
C GLY A 41 -13.17 -32.51 -67.36
N SER A 42 -12.59 -33.41 -66.55
CA SER A 42 -12.31 -33.21 -65.16
C SER A 42 -11.29 -32.07 -64.98
N GLY A 43 -11.84 -30.85 -64.83
CA GLY A 43 -11.03 -29.66 -64.47
C GLY A 43 -10.74 -29.64 -62.99
N PHE A 44 -9.53 -29.97 -62.63
CA PHE A 44 -8.91 -29.72 -61.32
C PHE A 44 -8.97 -28.22 -61.04
N VAL A 45 -9.86 -27.79 -60.15
CA VAL A 45 -9.80 -26.46 -59.57
C VAL A 45 -8.79 -26.50 -58.42
N PRO A 46 -7.69 -25.71 -58.43
CA PRO A 46 -6.70 -25.77 -57.38
C PRO A 46 -7.34 -25.32 -56.06
N SER A 47 -7.20 -26.15 -55.05
CA SER A 47 -7.76 -25.99 -53.70
C SER A 47 -7.25 -24.74 -52.93
N ALA A 48 -6.31 -23.99 -53.51
CA ALA A 48 -5.74 -22.76 -52.92
C ALA A 48 -6.75 -21.59 -52.85
N ASN A 49 -7.67 -21.47 -53.80
CA ASN A 49 -8.63 -20.38 -53.81
C ASN A 49 -9.80 -20.58 -52.81
N ALA A 50 -10.14 -21.81 -52.49
CA ALA A 50 -11.22 -22.10 -51.54
C ALA A 50 -10.79 -21.76 -50.11
N GLN A 51 -9.53 -21.87 -49.76
CA GLN A 51 -9.01 -21.50 -48.47
C GLN A 51 -8.91 -19.96 -48.33
N PHE A 52 -8.49 -19.28 -49.41
CA PHE A 52 -8.43 -17.82 -49.42
C PHE A 52 -9.81 -17.18 -49.32
N ILE A 53 -10.80 -17.72 -50.03
CA ILE A 53 -12.19 -17.27 -49.94
C ILE A 53 -12.79 -17.59 -48.59
N ARG A 54 -12.51 -18.74 -48.00
CA ARG A 54 -12.96 -19.10 -46.64
C ARG A 54 -12.34 -18.15 -45.60
N ASN A 55 -11.07 -17.83 -45.69
CA ASN A 55 -10.42 -16.88 -44.80
C ASN A 55 -10.89 -15.44 -45.01
N LEU A 56 -11.23 -15.04 -46.23
CA LEU A 56 -11.82 -13.74 -46.53
C LEU A 56 -13.25 -13.64 -46.00
N ILE A 57 -14.08 -14.71 -46.14
CA ILE A 57 -15.45 -14.77 -45.59
C ILE A 57 -15.43 -14.87 -44.05
N ALA A 58 -14.45 -15.54 -43.46
CA ALA A 58 -14.26 -15.58 -42.01
C ALA A 58 -13.89 -14.19 -41.48
N ARG A 59 -13.02 -13.45 -42.16
CA ARG A 59 -12.69 -12.05 -41.81
C ARG A 59 -13.89 -11.10 -41.97
N LEU A 60 -14.71 -11.29 -42.98
CA LEU A 60 -15.93 -10.49 -43.23
C LEU A 60 -17.10 -10.85 -42.32
N ARG A 61 -17.16 -12.08 -41.76
CA ARG A 61 -18.19 -12.51 -40.81
C ARG A 61 -17.90 -12.12 -39.35
N GLY A 62 -16.71 -11.52 -39.07
CA GLY A 62 -16.29 -11.31 -37.67
C GLY A 62 -16.35 -12.63 -36.92
N GLU A 63 -15.23 -13.18 -36.50
CA GLU A 63 -15.14 -14.46 -35.78
C GLU A 63 -16.28 -14.55 -34.75
N THR A 64 -17.27 -15.41 -35.03
CA THR A 64 -18.31 -15.70 -34.06
C THR A 64 -17.67 -16.55 -32.97
N LEU A 65 -17.45 -15.93 -31.82
CA LEU A 65 -16.99 -16.66 -30.64
C LEU A 65 -17.95 -17.81 -30.34
N PRO A 66 -17.44 -18.97 -29.87
CA PRO A 66 -18.27 -20.06 -29.41
C PRO A 66 -19.30 -19.59 -28.39
N ASP A 67 -20.53 -20.15 -28.46
CA ASP A 67 -21.57 -19.86 -27.48
C ASP A 67 -21.08 -20.27 -26.07
N GLY A 68 -20.91 -19.27 -25.17
CA GLY A 68 -20.36 -19.44 -23.84
C GLY A 68 -19.02 -18.69 -23.60
N ILE A 69 -18.52 -17.96 -24.61
CA ILE A 69 -17.44 -17.00 -24.43
C ILE A 69 -17.96 -15.61 -24.79
N VAL A 70 -17.91 -14.71 -23.84
CA VAL A 70 -18.36 -13.31 -24.00
C VAL A 70 -17.15 -12.38 -24.03
N LYS A 71 -17.16 -11.43 -24.95
CA LYS A 71 -16.12 -10.40 -25.07
C LYS A 71 -16.66 -9.02 -24.72
N SER A 72 -15.84 -8.22 -24.07
CA SER A 72 -16.15 -6.81 -23.81
C SER A 72 -14.88 -5.98 -23.80
N ASN A 73 -15.03 -4.73 -24.20
CA ASN A 73 -13.94 -3.75 -24.09
C ASN A 73 -13.70 -3.42 -22.62
N GLY A 74 -12.44 -3.25 -22.25
CA GLY A 74 -12.06 -2.90 -20.90
C GLY A 74 -10.84 -2.02 -20.82
N ARG A 75 -10.55 -1.60 -19.60
CA ARG A 75 -9.36 -0.83 -19.26
C ARG A 75 -8.60 -1.52 -18.14
N LEU A 76 -7.29 -1.59 -18.29
CA LEU A 76 -6.40 -2.12 -17.27
C LEU A 76 -6.22 -1.09 -16.17
N GLU A 77 -6.50 -1.47 -14.95
CA GLU A 77 -6.41 -0.65 -13.74
C GLU A 77 -5.55 -1.35 -12.70
N ALA A 78 -4.96 -0.59 -11.80
CA ALA A 78 -4.27 -1.11 -10.62
C ALA A 78 -4.84 -0.45 -9.37
N THR A 79 -4.72 -1.14 -8.25
CA THR A 79 -5.11 -0.58 -6.96
C THR A 79 -4.19 0.57 -6.61
N GLN A 80 -4.78 1.72 -6.27
CA GLN A 80 -4.07 2.92 -5.85
C GLN A 80 -4.02 2.97 -4.32
N VAL A 81 -2.86 3.34 -3.79
CA VAL A 81 -2.64 3.53 -2.36
C VAL A 81 -2.02 4.90 -2.15
N ASP A 82 -2.72 5.73 -1.40
CA ASP A 82 -2.22 7.04 -1.03
C ASP A 82 -1.39 6.96 0.25
N VAL A 83 -0.14 7.40 0.19
CA VAL A 83 0.72 7.58 1.34
C VAL A 83 0.45 8.96 1.91
N SER A 84 -0.24 8.99 3.05
CA SER A 84 -0.71 10.21 3.70
C SER A 84 -0.01 10.44 5.02
N SER A 85 0.16 11.71 5.40
CA SER A 85 0.69 12.07 6.71
C SER A 85 -0.33 11.83 7.82
N LYS A 86 0.07 11.17 8.90
CA LYS A 86 -0.76 11.00 10.10
C LYS A 86 -0.79 12.26 10.98
N TYR A 87 0.31 13.01 10.98
CA TYR A 87 0.48 14.22 11.78
C TYR A 87 0.85 15.43 10.92
N PRO A 88 0.50 16.65 11.33
CA PRO A 88 0.88 17.85 10.60
C PRO A 88 2.36 18.14 10.76
N GLY A 89 2.97 18.76 9.74
CA GLY A 89 4.36 19.17 9.78
C GLY A 89 4.86 19.70 8.45
N ARG A 90 6.14 20.02 8.38
CA ARG A 90 6.81 20.45 7.14
C ARG A 90 7.52 19.26 6.51
N LEU A 91 7.27 19.02 5.22
CA LEU A 91 8.02 18.06 4.43
C LEU A 91 9.48 18.52 4.31
N SER A 92 10.41 17.78 4.94
CA SER A 92 11.84 18.05 4.82
C SER A 92 12.39 17.47 3.54
N GLU A 93 11.92 16.31 3.15
CA GLU A 93 12.42 15.55 2.01
C GLU A 93 11.30 14.69 1.42
N VAL A 94 11.29 14.56 0.08
CA VAL A 94 10.54 13.54 -0.65
C VAL A 94 11.59 12.75 -1.43
N ALA A 95 11.80 11.50 -1.05
CA ALA A 95 12.88 10.63 -1.54
C ALA A 95 12.54 9.90 -2.84
N VAL A 96 11.35 10.13 -3.40
CA VAL A 96 10.85 9.43 -4.59
C VAL A 96 10.30 10.42 -5.60
N GLU A 97 10.41 10.07 -6.89
CA GLU A 97 9.91 10.85 -8.02
C GLU A 97 8.76 10.10 -8.72
N GLU A 98 7.95 10.84 -9.49
CA GLU A 98 6.91 10.25 -10.32
C GLU A 98 7.50 9.24 -11.32
N GLY A 99 6.89 8.06 -11.41
CA GLY A 99 7.35 6.95 -12.24
C GLY A 99 8.39 6.04 -11.61
N SER A 100 8.99 6.39 -10.45
CA SER A 100 9.94 5.53 -9.74
C SER A 100 9.25 4.29 -9.16
N ASN A 101 9.97 3.17 -9.14
CA ASN A 101 9.51 1.97 -8.45
C ASN A 101 9.90 2.05 -6.97
N VAL A 102 8.99 1.63 -6.11
CA VAL A 102 9.19 1.62 -4.66
C VAL A 102 8.93 0.22 -4.11
N THR A 103 9.72 -0.18 -3.13
CA THR A 103 9.57 -1.44 -2.40
C THR A 103 8.84 -1.22 -1.08
N GLN A 104 8.23 -2.28 -0.54
CA GLN A 104 7.61 -2.21 0.78
C GLN A 104 8.63 -1.80 1.85
N GLY A 105 8.26 -0.86 2.72
CA GLY A 105 9.13 -0.31 3.76
C GLY A 105 10.13 0.75 3.30
N GLN A 106 10.21 1.04 2.00
CA GLN A 106 11.07 2.09 1.48
C GLN A 106 10.58 3.47 1.93
N VAL A 107 11.48 4.32 2.39
CA VAL A 107 11.16 5.70 2.77
C VAL A 107 10.71 6.49 1.55
N ILE A 108 9.52 7.09 1.65
CA ILE A 108 8.90 7.93 0.62
C ILE A 108 9.14 9.39 0.91
N ALA A 109 8.90 9.81 2.14
CA ALA A 109 9.06 11.20 2.55
C ALA A 109 9.36 11.30 4.05
N LYS A 110 9.97 12.40 4.45
CA LYS A 110 10.21 12.75 5.85
C LYS A 110 9.54 14.07 6.18
N ILE A 111 8.87 14.10 7.31
CA ILE A 111 8.25 15.30 7.87
C ILE A 111 9.04 15.70 9.09
N THR A 112 9.29 16.99 9.22
CA THR A 112 9.96 17.57 10.40
C THR A 112 8.92 18.34 11.21
N SER A 113 8.89 18.10 12.51
CA SER A 113 8.07 18.84 13.46
C SER A 113 8.90 19.15 14.70
N PRO A 114 9.48 20.36 14.79
CA PRO A 114 10.26 20.79 15.94
C PRO A 114 9.47 20.73 17.25
N GLU A 115 8.15 20.79 17.16
CA GLU A 115 7.25 20.68 18.32
C GLU A 115 7.35 19.29 18.97
N PHE A 116 7.23 18.20 18.19
CA PHE A 116 7.35 16.84 18.73
C PHE A 116 8.76 16.54 19.24
N GLU A 117 9.79 17.06 18.60
CA GLU A 117 11.15 16.94 19.10
C GLU A 117 11.33 17.66 20.45
N ALA A 118 10.74 18.84 20.63
CA ALA A 118 10.76 19.55 21.91
C ALA A 118 9.97 18.78 22.98
N GLN A 119 8.81 18.21 22.63
CA GLN A 119 8.03 17.35 23.54
C GLN A 119 8.82 16.12 23.96
N LEU A 120 9.54 15.46 23.03
CA LEU A 120 10.40 14.31 23.35
C LEU A 120 11.50 14.69 24.35
N ARG A 121 12.15 15.84 24.15
CA ARG A 121 13.17 16.34 25.11
C ARG A 121 12.57 16.59 26.48
N ALA A 122 11.37 17.16 26.55
CA ALA A 122 10.67 17.40 27.81
C ALA A 122 10.27 16.08 28.50
N ALA A 123 9.76 15.10 27.76
CA ALA A 123 9.44 13.79 28.28
C ALA A 123 10.68 13.06 28.83
N LYS A 124 11.79 13.08 28.11
CA LYS A 124 13.07 12.52 28.59
C LYS A 124 13.58 13.20 29.87
N ALA A 125 13.40 14.52 30.01
CA ALA A 125 13.73 15.24 31.23
C ALA A 125 12.83 14.81 32.41
N ASN A 126 11.56 14.49 32.16
CA ASN A 126 10.65 13.93 33.19
C ASN A 126 11.08 12.54 33.65
N VAL A 127 11.56 11.67 32.75
CA VAL A 127 12.16 10.37 33.13
C VAL A 127 13.37 10.59 34.05
N GLN A 128 14.25 11.53 33.72
CA GLN A 128 15.40 11.85 34.57
C GLN A 128 14.95 12.31 35.98
N LYS A 129 13.98 13.21 36.03
CA LYS A 129 13.40 13.66 37.31
C LYS A 129 12.81 12.51 38.14
N ALA A 130 12.16 11.55 37.50
CA ALA A 130 11.63 10.38 38.19
C ALA A 130 12.74 9.45 38.70
N ASN A 131 13.83 9.29 37.94
CA ASN A 131 15.02 8.55 38.37
C ASN A 131 15.71 9.21 39.60
N ASP A 132 15.81 10.54 39.61
CA ASP A 132 16.37 11.27 40.73
C ASP A 132 15.51 11.08 42.00
N ALA A 133 14.19 11.02 41.83
CA ALA A 133 13.27 10.74 42.95
C ALA A 133 13.43 9.29 43.46
N LEU A 134 13.67 8.32 42.59
CA LEU A 134 13.99 6.94 42.99
C LEU A 134 15.29 6.90 43.79
N ALA A 135 16.35 7.54 43.30
CA ALA A 135 17.65 7.59 43.99
C ALA A 135 17.52 8.21 45.40
N ALA A 136 16.71 9.27 45.54
CA ALA A 136 16.44 9.88 46.84
C ALA A 136 15.70 8.94 47.78
N ALA A 137 14.70 8.18 47.29
CA ALA A 137 13.98 7.19 48.06
C ALA A 137 14.87 6.01 48.51
N GLU A 138 15.80 5.56 47.65
CA GLU A 138 16.76 4.50 48.01
C GLU A 138 17.77 4.95 49.04
N ALA A 139 18.24 6.19 48.96
CA ALA A 139 19.12 6.78 49.97
C ALA A 139 18.40 6.84 51.36
N GLU A 140 17.12 7.21 51.40
CA GLU A 140 16.34 7.24 52.62
C GLU A 140 16.09 5.82 53.18
N ILE A 141 15.82 4.82 52.33
CA ILE A 141 15.74 3.42 52.76
C ILE A 141 17.01 2.98 53.44
N THR A 142 18.17 3.29 52.87
CA THR A 142 19.50 2.95 53.42
C THR A 142 19.69 3.59 54.82
N SER A 143 19.27 4.84 54.98
CA SER A 143 19.27 5.54 56.28
C SER A 143 18.38 4.85 57.30
N ARG A 144 17.15 4.49 56.90
CA ARG A 144 16.19 3.81 57.82
C ARG A 144 16.60 2.39 58.14
N GLN A 145 17.27 1.69 57.24
CA GLN A 145 17.82 0.35 57.48
C GLN A 145 18.92 0.42 58.57
N SER A 146 19.79 1.39 58.52
CA SER A 146 20.80 1.59 59.57
C SER A 146 20.17 1.88 60.95
N ALA A 147 19.08 2.67 60.97
CA ALA A 147 18.34 2.92 62.22
C ALA A 147 17.62 1.66 62.74
N LEU A 148 17.06 0.83 61.80
CA LEU A 148 16.47 -0.46 62.13
C LEU A 148 17.48 -1.43 62.76
N GLU A 149 18.67 -1.52 62.18
CA GLU A 149 19.77 -2.39 62.68
C GLU A 149 20.15 -2.03 64.10
N PHE A 150 20.27 -0.72 64.38
CA PHE A 150 20.51 -0.23 65.74
C PHE A 150 19.37 -0.59 66.70
N ALA A 151 18.12 -0.31 66.32
CA ALA A 151 16.93 -0.60 67.17
C ALA A 151 16.79 -2.11 67.39
N LYS A 152 17.10 -2.96 66.40
CA LYS A 152 17.10 -4.42 66.53
C LYS A 152 18.13 -4.90 67.51
N SER A 153 19.35 -4.41 67.46
CA SER A 153 20.45 -4.76 68.35
C SER A 153 20.14 -4.37 69.78
N ASP A 154 19.52 -3.17 70.01
CA ASP A 154 19.10 -2.71 71.32
C ASP A 154 17.90 -3.56 71.89
N PHE A 155 16.96 -3.95 71.03
CA PHE A 155 15.88 -4.83 71.43
C PHE A 155 16.36 -6.23 71.81
N GLU A 156 17.27 -6.86 70.99
CA GLU A 156 17.86 -8.16 71.26
C GLU A 156 18.62 -8.16 72.60
N ARG A 157 19.45 -7.11 72.85
CA ARG A 157 20.11 -6.91 74.11
C ARG A 157 19.13 -6.73 75.29
N GLY A 158 18.03 -5.99 75.05
CA GLY A 158 16.96 -5.82 76.00
C GLY A 158 16.29 -7.14 76.37
N GLN A 159 16.10 -8.05 75.39
CA GLN A 159 15.52 -9.35 75.62
C GLN A 159 16.40 -10.22 76.54
N GLU A 160 17.70 -10.19 76.38
CA GLU A 160 18.60 -10.95 77.24
C GLU A 160 18.66 -10.35 78.66
N LEU A 161 18.71 -9.05 78.79
CA LEU A 161 18.68 -8.38 80.11
C LEU A 161 17.34 -8.58 80.88
N MET A 162 16.25 -8.72 80.14
CA MET A 162 14.95 -9.03 80.75
C MET A 162 14.86 -10.45 81.31
N LYS A 163 15.47 -11.43 80.57
CA LYS A 163 15.60 -12.85 81.03
C LYS A 163 16.37 -12.96 82.30
N THR A 164 17.40 -12.14 82.49
CA THR A 164 18.29 -12.09 83.68
C THR A 164 17.79 -11.16 84.75
N GLY A 165 16.63 -10.51 84.58
CA GLY A 165 16.02 -9.62 85.60
C GLY A 165 16.71 -8.27 85.72
N HIS A 166 17.61 -7.85 84.87
CA HIS A 166 18.42 -6.64 84.97
C HIS A 166 17.72 -5.38 84.45
N ILE A 167 16.57 -5.52 83.75
CA ILE A 167 15.75 -4.39 83.28
C ILE A 167 14.28 -4.55 83.68
N THR A 168 13.55 -3.44 83.76
CA THR A 168 12.11 -3.42 84.03
C THR A 168 11.31 -3.74 82.74
N LYS A 169 10.10 -4.32 82.95
CA LYS A 169 9.19 -4.58 81.80
C LYS A 169 8.89 -3.31 80.99
N GLN A 170 8.80 -2.16 81.63
CA GLN A 170 8.52 -0.90 80.96
C GLN A 170 9.63 -0.54 79.98
N VAL A 171 10.91 -0.70 80.38
CA VAL A 171 12.08 -0.42 79.49
C VAL A 171 12.15 -1.39 78.35
N PHE A 172 11.85 -2.68 78.59
CA PHE A 172 11.81 -3.67 77.53
C PHE A 172 10.71 -3.35 76.50
N GLU A 173 9.52 -3.02 76.93
CA GLU A 173 8.42 -2.63 76.05
C GLU A 173 8.72 -1.37 75.23
N GLN A 174 9.47 -0.41 75.83
CA GLN A 174 9.93 0.78 75.11
C GLN A 174 10.92 0.41 73.96
N ARG A 175 11.87 -0.48 74.19
CA ARG A 175 12.81 -0.94 73.15
C ARG A 175 12.08 -1.70 72.07
N LYS A 176 11.10 -2.53 72.44
CA LYS A 176 10.23 -3.24 71.47
C LYS A 176 9.47 -2.25 70.57
N ARG A 177 8.83 -1.22 71.16
CA ARG A 177 8.11 -0.20 70.36
C ARG A 177 9.07 0.56 69.41
N ASN A 178 10.26 0.85 69.85
CA ASN A 178 11.28 1.50 68.99
C ASN A 178 11.65 0.62 67.81
N TYR A 179 11.85 -0.69 68.06
CA TYR A 179 12.12 -1.65 66.98
C TYR A 179 10.93 -1.76 66.03
N ASP A 180 9.71 -1.96 66.54
CA ASP A 180 8.50 -2.07 65.72
C ASP A 180 8.28 -0.79 64.89
N SER A 181 8.56 0.39 65.45
CA SER A 181 8.50 1.65 64.74
C SER A 181 9.55 1.76 63.61
N ALA A 182 10.76 1.27 63.85
CA ALA A 182 11.83 1.28 62.83
C ALA A 182 11.51 0.34 61.68
N VAL A 183 10.90 -0.85 61.98
CA VAL A 183 10.42 -1.77 60.92
C VAL A 183 9.34 -1.09 60.07
N ALA A 184 8.36 -0.44 60.72
CA ALA A 184 7.30 0.26 59.98
C ALA A 184 7.84 1.42 59.13
N ALA A 185 8.88 2.12 59.61
CA ALA A 185 9.54 3.18 58.83
C ALA A 185 10.21 2.64 57.56
N VAL A 186 10.97 1.54 57.65
CA VAL A 186 11.59 0.90 56.45
C VAL A 186 10.51 0.48 55.46
N GLN A 187 9.41 -0.13 55.93
CA GLN A 187 8.31 -0.53 55.07
C GLN A 187 7.67 0.66 54.35
N SER A 188 7.46 1.77 55.05
CA SER A 188 6.89 2.99 54.47
C SER A 188 7.77 3.55 53.33
N PHE A 189 9.09 3.61 53.55
CA PHE A 189 10.04 4.11 52.51
C PHE A 189 10.21 3.11 51.35
N THR A 190 10.08 1.79 51.62
CA THR A 190 10.01 0.79 50.55
C THR A 190 8.80 1.03 49.65
N SER A 191 7.64 1.33 50.25
CA SER A 191 6.44 1.67 49.46
C SER A 191 6.62 2.98 48.66
N GLN A 192 7.37 3.97 49.18
CA GLN A 192 7.69 5.19 48.44
C GLN A 192 8.62 4.90 47.27
N ARG A 193 9.63 4.00 47.42
CA ARG A 193 10.48 3.54 46.29
C ARG A 193 9.61 2.88 45.22
N ASP A 194 8.68 1.99 45.58
CA ASP A 194 7.80 1.30 44.65
C ASP A 194 6.90 2.29 43.89
N GLN A 195 6.46 3.36 44.58
CA GLN A 195 5.75 4.46 43.96
C GLN A 195 6.64 5.23 42.98
N ALA A 196 7.91 5.49 43.29
CA ALA A 196 8.85 6.14 42.39
C ALA A 196 9.15 5.29 41.14
N LEU A 197 9.27 3.95 41.29
CA LEU A 197 9.37 3.02 40.14
C LEU A 197 8.17 3.11 39.21
N SER A 198 6.96 3.20 39.78
CA SER A 198 5.74 3.37 38.99
C SER A 198 5.71 4.72 38.23
N GLN A 199 6.28 5.78 38.84
CA GLN A 199 6.42 7.08 38.16
C GLN A 199 7.40 7.04 37.01
N ILE A 200 8.51 6.29 37.12
CA ILE A 200 9.46 6.08 36.02
C ILE A 200 8.74 5.38 34.87
N ALA A 201 8.04 4.27 35.12
CA ALA A 201 7.32 3.55 34.08
C ALA A 201 6.29 4.44 33.34
N ASN A 202 5.59 5.30 34.07
CA ASN A 202 4.65 6.26 33.46
C ASN A 202 5.38 7.31 32.61
N ALA A 203 6.53 7.80 33.04
CA ALA A 203 7.31 8.78 32.30
C ALA A 203 7.96 8.17 31.06
N GLU A 204 8.41 6.91 31.13
CA GLU A 204 8.93 6.15 29.98
C GLU A 204 7.83 5.90 28.93
N ALA A 205 6.63 5.50 29.36
CA ALA A 205 5.49 5.33 28.44
C ALA A 205 5.16 6.62 27.69
N GLU A 206 5.33 7.79 28.30
CA GLU A 206 5.15 9.08 27.61
C GLU A 206 6.27 9.35 26.58
N VAL A 207 7.51 8.96 26.87
CA VAL A 207 8.61 9.00 25.89
C VAL A 207 8.29 8.12 24.69
N ASP A 208 7.86 6.88 24.93
CA ASP A 208 7.52 5.93 23.87
C ASP A 208 6.36 6.42 23.00
N ARG A 209 5.36 7.05 23.62
CA ARG A 209 4.24 7.67 22.90
C ARG A 209 4.72 8.75 21.94
N ILE A 210 5.58 9.64 22.38
CA ILE A 210 6.08 10.74 21.54
C ILE A 210 7.06 10.21 20.49
N GLN A 211 7.89 9.23 20.84
CA GLN A 211 8.80 8.59 19.89
C GLN A 211 8.01 7.92 18.74
N SER A 212 6.92 7.22 19.04
CA SER A 212 6.03 6.64 18.02
C SER A 212 5.44 7.69 17.08
N ILE A 213 5.13 8.90 17.61
CA ILE A 213 4.69 10.01 16.74
C ILE A 213 5.81 10.46 15.80
N ILE A 214 7.04 10.56 16.32
CA ILE A 214 8.19 10.96 15.51
C ILE A 214 8.53 9.90 14.45
N ASP A 215 8.42 8.63 14.78
CA ASP A 215 8.63 7.54 13.83
C ASP A 215 7.57 7.57 12.71
N ASP A 216 6.32 7.88 13.04
CA ASP A 216 5.23 8.07 12.07
C ASP A 216 5.43 9.29 11.14
N LEU A 217 6.34 10.22 11.46
CA LEU A 217 6.72 11.33 10.56
C LEU A 217 7.63 10.88 9.42
N THR A 218 8.19 9.67 9.50
CA THR A 218 8.91 9.03 8.39
C THR A 218 7.93 8.15 7.62
N LEU A 219 7.49 8.64 6.47
CA LEU A 219 6.52 7.95 5.64
C LEU A 219 7.20 6.87 4.81
N VAL A 220 6.71 5.66 4.91
CA VAL A 220 7.22 4.50 4.16
C VAL A 220 6.16 3.94 3.22
N SER A 221 6.62 3.29 2.14
CA SER A 221 5.70 2.60 1.23
C SER A 221 5.08 1.37 1.90
N PRO A 222 3.75 1.26 1.92
CA PRO A 222 3.08 0.08 2.49
C PRO A 222 3.20 -1.16 1.60
N ARG A 223 3.50 -0.99 0.31
CA ARG A 223 3.53 -2.06 -0.69
C ARG A 223 4.58 -1.83 -1.76
N LEU A 224 4.90 -2.90 -2.50
CA LEU A 224 5.64 -2.82 -3.75
C LEU A 224 4.78 -2.13 -4.81
N GLY A 225 5.30 -1.11 -5.48
CA GLY A 225 4.53 -0.39 -6.48
C GLY A 225 5.34 0.62 -7.29
N ARG A 226 4.61 1.45 -8.02
CA ARG A 226 5.19 2.57 -8.76
C ARG A 226 4.52 3.86 -8.34
N VAL A 227 5.30 4.89 -8.11
CA VAL A 227 4.80 6.24 -7.84
C VAL A 227 4.04 6.75 -9.05
N GLN A 228 2.78 7.09 -8.88
CA GLN A 228 1.94 7.65 -9.93
C GLN A 228 1.92 9.16 -9.90
N TYR A 229 1.69 9.73 -8.72
CA TYR A 229 1.63 11.18 -8.51
C TYR A 229 2.38 11.56 -7.25
N GLN A 230 3.13 12.65 -7.34
CA GLN A 230 3.68 13.35 -6.20
C GLN A 230 2.80 14.58 -5.92
N LEU A 231 1.98 14.50 -4.87
CA LEU A 231 0.96 15.52 -4.55
C LEU A 231 1.51 16.66 -3.71
N ALA A 232 2.60 16.41 -2.97
CA ALA A 232 3.28 17.42 -2.15
C ALA A 232 4.78 17.40 -2.36
N ARG A 233 5.43 18.54 -2.17
CA ARG A 233 6.86 18.75 -2.43
C ARG A 233 7.62 19.06 -1.14
N ALA A 234 8.93 18.82 -1.17
CA ALA A 234 9.82 19.24 -0.07
C ALA A 234 9.70 20.75 0.20
N GLY A 235 9.61 21.10 1.48
CA GLY A 235 9.40 22.47 1.96
C GLY A 235 7.94 22.83 2.23
N GLU A 236 6.96 22.10 1.70
CA GLU A 236 5.53 22.34 1.94
C GLU A 236 5.12 21.92 3.36
N VAL A 237 4.10 22.59 3.88
CA VAL A 237 3.45 22.23 5.16
C VAL A 237 2.21 21.40 4.85
N VAL A 238 2.16 20.21 5.42
CA VAL A 238 1.05 19.27 5.22
C VAL A 238 0.22 19.14 6.48
N ALA A 239 -1.10 19.01 6.30
CA ALA A 239 -2.03 18.72 7.38
C ALA A 239 -2.09 17.21 7.65
N ALA A 240 -2.63 16.84 8.81
CA ALA A 240 -2.95 15.45 9.10
C ALA A 240 -3.97 14.90 8.08
N GLY A 241 -3.72 13.70 7.54
CA GLY A 241 -4.53 13.07 6.50
C GLY A 241 -4.22 13.53 5.07
N ALA A 242 -3.35 14.52 4.87
CA ALA A 242 -2.99 14.98 3.52
C ALA A 242 -2.20 13.91 2.77
N PRO A 243 -2.61 13.52 1.55
CA PRO A 243 -1.86 12.60 0.72
C PRO A 243 -0.62 13.29 0.16
N ILE A 244 0.52 12.61 0.19
CA ILE A 244 1.82 13.11 -0.25
C ILE A 244 2.22 12.46 -1.57
N VAL A 245 2.02 11.15 -1.66
CA VAL A 245 2.35 10.37 -2.85
C VAL A 245 1.27 9.32 -3.07
N THR A 246 0.84 9.15 -4.33
CA THR A 246 -0.02 8.04 -4.74
C THR A 246 0.82 6.94 -5.38
N ILE A 247 0.72 5.73 -4.87
CA ILE A 247 1.44 4.55 -5.36
C ILE A 247 0.45 3.61 -6.04
N LEU A 248 0.81 3.11 -7.22
CA LEU A 248 0.12 2.02 -7.90
C LEU A 248 0.66 0.68 -7.41
N ASP A 249 -0.21 -0.16 -6.88
CA ASP A 249 0.12 -1.54 -6.55
C ASP A 249 0.16 -2.38 -7.84
N LEU A 250 1.36 -2.65 -8.33
CA LEU A 250 1.58 -3.44 -9.55
C LEU A 250 1.39 -4.95 -9.33
N THR A 251 1.13 -5.38 -8.10
CA THR A 251 0.81 -6.78 -7.79
C THR A 251 -0.69 -7.06 -7.81
N ASP A 252 -1.52 -6.01 -7.82
CA ASP A 252 -2.97 -6.09 -7.87
C ASP A 252 -3.52 -5.31 -9.06
N VAL A 253 -3.31 -5.89 -10.25
CA VAL A 253 -3.75 -5.32 -11.53
C VAL A 253 -4.94 -6.11 -12.06
N TYR A 254 -5.97 -5.40 -12.48
CA TYR A 254 -7.20 -5.98 -13.02
C TYR A 254 -7.71 -5.18 -14.21
N MET A 255 -8.48 -5.84 -15.06
CA MET A 255 -9.21 -5.17 -16.14
C MET A 255 -10.67 -5.01 -15.73
N THR A 256 -11.18 -3.79 -15.81
CA THR A 256 -12.61 -3.51 -15.65
C THR A 256 -13.29 -3.63 -17.01
N ILE A 257 -14.27 -4.53 -17.09
CA ILE A 257 -15.14 -4.72 -18.26
C ILE A 257 -16.61 -4.54 -17.87
N PHE A 258 -17.44 -4.31 -18.87
CA PHE A 258 -18.88 -4.19 -18.69
C PHE A 258 -19.59 -5.26 -19.53
N LEU A 259 -20.39 -6.09 -18.88
CA LEU A 259 -21.10 -7.20 -19.50
C LEU A 259 -22.60 -7.02 -19.41
N PRO A 260 -23.37 -7.44 -20.44
CA PRO A 260 -24.82 -7.44 -20.37
C PRO A 260 -25.36 -8.31 -19.23
N ALA A 261 -26.54 -7.97 -18.72
CA ALA A 261 -27.20 -8.69 -17.60
C ALA A 261 -27.32 -10.20 -17.82
N ALA A 262 -27.64 -10.61 -19.05
CA ALA A 262 -27.81 -12.01 -19.40
C ALA A 262 -26.53 -12.84 -19.25
N ASP A 263 -25.37 -12.23 -19.49
CA ASP A 263 -24.08 -12.89 -19.43
C ASP A 263 -23.47 -12.73 -18.01
N ALA A 264 -23.57 -11.55 -17.41
CA ALA A 264 -23.09 -11.29 -16.06
C ALA A 264 -23.77 -12.18 -15.00
N GLY A 265 -25.07 -12.47 -15.18
CA GLY A 265 -25.83 -13.34 -14.26
C GLY A 265 -25.42 -14.81 -14.29
N ARG A 266 -24.62 -15.23 -15.26
CA ARG A 266 -24.06 -16.59 -15.37
C ARG A 266 -22.65 -16.74 -14.85
N LEU A 267 -22.00 -15.61 -14.50
CA LEU A 267 -20.61 -15.59 -14.07
C LEU A 267 -20.50 -15.77 -12.57
N GLY A 268 -19.56 -16.61 -12.18
CA GLY A 268 -19.08 -16.77 -10.82
C GLY A 268 -17.73 -16.09 -10.59
N VAL A 269 -17.45 -15.76 -9.33
CA VAL A 269 -16.09 -15.37 -8.93
C VAL A 269 -15.19 -16.59 -9.06
N GLY A 270 -14.05 -16.42 -9.73
CA GLY A 270 -13.11 -17.51 -10.03
C GLY A 270 -13.21 -18.03 -11.47
N ASP A 271 -14.22 -17.64 -12.23
CA ASP A 271 -14.34 -18.05 -13.63
C ASP A 271 -13.13 -17.60 -14.45
N GLU A 272 -12.74 -18.44 -15.41
CA GLU A 272 -11.59 -18.14 -16.26
C GLU A 272 -11.89 -17.02 -17.24
N ALA A 273 -10.89 -16.15 -17.39
CA ALA A 273 -10.90 -15.05 -18.33
C ALA A 273 -9.58 -14.95 -19.09
N ARG A 274 -9.63 -14.26 -20.21
CA ARG A 274 -8.45 -13.92 -21.02
C ARG A 274 -8.49 -12.45 -21.34
N ILE A 275 -7.31 -11.82 -21.35
CA ILE A 275 -7.15 -10.39 -21.66
C ILE A 275 -6.20 -10.24 -22.82
N ILE A 276 -6.64 -9.51 -23.83
CA ILE A 276 -5.81 -9.06 -24.96
C ILE A 276 -5.72 -7.55 -24.89
N LEU A 277 -4.51 -7.03 -24.81
CA LEU A 277 -4.26 -5.59 -24.73
C LEU A 277 -4.00 -5.01 -26.14
N ASP A 278 -4.65 -3.88 -26.44
CA ASP A 278 -4.54 -3.24 -27.76
C ASP A 278 -3.09 -2.96 -28.22
N PRO A 279 -2.15 -2.53 -27.33
CA PRO A 279 -0.76 -2.31 -27.75
C PRO A 279 0.04 -3.58 -28.05
N VAL A 280 -0.43 -4.74 -27.59
CA VAL A 280 0.27 -6.03 -27.73
C VAL A 280 -0.72 -7.17 -28.04
N PRO A 281 -1.38 -7.11 -29.22
CA PRO A 281 -2.46 -8.01 -29.59
C PRO A 281 -2.03 -9.48 -29.75
N ASP A 282 -0.73 -9.72 -29.90
CA ASP A 282 -0.17 -11.07 -30.08
C ASP A 282 -0.12 -11.89 -28.79
N TYR A 283 -0.34 -11.25 -27.64
CA TYR A 283 -0.28 -11.90 -26.34
C TYR A 283 -1.65 -12.02 -25.69
N VAL A 284 -1.90 -13.18 -25.12
CA VAL A 284 -3.12 -13.51 -24.38
C VAL A 284 -2.75 -13.71 -22.91
N VAL A 285 -3.17 -12.79 -22.06
CA VAL A 285 -2.89 -12.83 -20.63
C VAL A 285 -4.01 -13.57 -19.90
N PRO A 286 -3.71 -14.63 -19.13
CA PRO A 286 -4.71 -15.31 -18.33
C PRO A 286 -5.15 -14.41 -17.16
N ALA A 287 -6.43 -14.46 -16.88
CA ALA A 287 -7.06 -13.75 -15.79
C ALA A 287 -8.21 -14.57 -15.21
N SER A 288 -8.70 -14.16 -14.07
CA SER A 288 -9.90 -14.75 -13.43
C SER A 288 -10.88 -13.64 -13.03
N VAL A 289 -12.16 -13.98 -13.01
CA VAL A 289 -13.20 -13.08 -12.51
C VAL A 289 -13.02 -12.91 -11.01
N SER A 290 -12.67 -11.71 -10.55
CA SER A 290 -12.52 -11.41 -9.13
C SER A 290 -13.73 -10.71 -8.52
N PHE A 291 -14.54 -10.07 -9.36
CA PHE A 291 -15.71 -9.32 -8.91
C PHE A 291 -16.73 -9.20 -10.02
N VAL A 292 -18.00 -9.39 -9.68
CA VAL A 292 -19.16 -9.07 -10.51
C VAL A 292 -20.06 -8.14 -9.69
N ALA A 293 -20.40 -6.98 -10.22
CA ALA A 293 -21.24 -6.03 -9.51
C ALA A 293 -22.64 -6.61 -9.32
N ALA A 294 -23.22 -6.45 -8.13
CA ALA A 294 -24.60 -6.85 -7.85
C ALA A 294 -25.61 -5.88 -8.48
N ASP A 295 -25.21 -4.62 -8.67
CA ASP A 295 -26.03 -3.57 -9.24
C ASP A 295 -25.55 -3.20 -10.64
N ALA A 296 -26.51 -3.04 -11.56
CA ALA A 296 -26.22 -2.55 -12.91
C ALA A 296 -25.81 -1.07 -12.85
N GLN A 297 -24.73 -0.71 -13.54
CA GLN A 297 -24.39 0.69 -13.75
C GLN A 297 -25.25 1.23 -14.88
N PHE A 298 -26.27 1.99 -14.55
CA PHE A 298 -27.20 2.58 -15.50
C PHE A 298 -27.25 4.11 -15.38
N THR A 299 -27.31 4.78 -16.52
CA THR A 299 -27.74 6.18 -16.58
C THR A 299 -29.25 6.20 -16.53
N PRO A 300 -29.90 6.75 -15.50
CA PRO A 300 -31.33 6.69 -15.33
C PRO A 300 -32.03 7.56 -16.38
N LYS A 301 -32.75 6.94 -17.29
CA LYS A 301 -33.91 7.54 -17.97
C LYS A 301 -35.07 6.60 -17.74
N THR A 302 -36.03 7.13 -17.05
CA THR A 302 -37.30 6.57 -16.67
C THR A 302 -38.00 5.83 -17.80
N VAL A 303 -38.20 4.59 -17.66
CA VAL A 303 -39.16 3.59 -18.15
C VAL A 303 -38.43 2.30 -18.56
N GLU A 304 -38.65 1.25 -17.81
CA GLU A 304 -38.09 -0.08 -18.07
C GLU A 304 -38.84 -0.76 -19.20
N THR A 305 -38.40 -0.55 -20.43
CA THR A 305 -38.80 -1.39 -21.56
C THR A 305 -37.87 -2.62 -21.61
N THR A 306 -38.31 -3.70 -22.27
CA THR A 306 -37.54 -4.94 -22.47
C THR A 306 -36.20 -4.66 -23.15
N ASP A 307 -36.14 -3.69 -24.07
CA ASP A 307 -34.94 -3.27 -24.79
C ASP A 307 -33.97 -2.48 -23.91
N GLU A 308 -34.48 -1.78 -22.89
CA GLU A 308 -33.62 -1.03 -21.95
C GLU A 308 -33.02 -1.97 -20.91
N ARG A 309 -33.73 -3.05 -20.50
CA ARG A 309 -33.15 -4.10 -19.64
C ARG A 309 -32.00 -4.82 -20.32
N ALA A 310 -32.07 -5.05 -21.64
CA ALA A 310 -30.98 -5.64 -22.39
C ALA A 310 -29.72 -4.77 -22.46
N LYS A 311 -29.85 -3.46 -22.23
CA LYS A 311 -28.74 -2.49 -22.19
C LYS A 311 -28.11 -2.34 -20.80
N LEU A 312 -28.67 -2.98 -19.77
CA LEU A 312 -28.07 -2.99 -18.44
C LEU A 312 -26.72 -3.67 -18.45
N MET A 313 -25.68 -2.94 -18.08
CA MET A 313 -24.32 -3.44 -18.05
C MET A 313 -23.84 -3.59 -16.60
N PHE A 314 -23.26 -4.73 -16.31
CA PHE A 314 -22.67 -5.06 -15.01
C PHE A 314 -21.16 -4.93 -15.06
N ARG A 315 -20.61 -4.17 -14.12
CA ARG A 315 -19.15 -4.05 -13.99
C ARG A 315 -18.56 -5.36 -13.47
N THR A 316 -17.64 -5.90 -14.23
CA THR A 316 -16.92 -7.13 -13.91
C THR A 316 -15.42 -6.81 -13.87
N LYS A 317 -14.71 -7.28 -12.84
CA LYS A 317 -13.25 -7.14 -12.74
C LYS A 317 -12.60 -8.48 -13.05
N LEU A 318 -11.66 -8.45 -13.98
CA LEU A 318 -10.81 -9.57 -14.36
C LEU A 318 -9.44 -9.35 -13.75
N LYS A 319 -9.07 -10.15 -12.75
CA LYS A 319 -7.79 -10.05 -12.03
C LYS A 319 -6.74 -10.89 -12.73
N ILE A 320 -5.57 -10.29 -12.96
CA ILE A 320 -4.40 -11.00 -13.50
C ILE A 320 -3.66 -11.67 -12.32
N ASP A 321 -3.10 -12.85 -12.57
CA ASP A 321 -2.33 -13.58 -11.56
C ASP A 321 -1.13 -12.76 -11.08
N PRO A 322 -0.98 -12.54 -9.76
CA PRO A 322 0.14 -11.81 -9.19
C PRO A 322 1.52 -12.37 -9.58
N GLN A 323 1.64 -13.69 -9.79
CA GLN A 323 2.90 -14.32 -10.21
C GLN A 323 3.33 -13.85 -11.60
N ILE A 324 2.37 -13.68 -12.52
CA ILE A 324 2.64 -13.16 -13.86
C ILE A 324 3.02 -11.68 -13.77
N LEU A 325 2.31 -10.90 -12.95
CA LEU A 325 2.59 -9.48 -12.76
C LEU A 325 4.00 -9.22 -12.22
N GLN A 326 4.47 -10.05 -11.28
CA GLN A 326 5.82 -9.96 -10.74
C GLN A 326 6.93 -10.18 -11.80
N GLN A 327 6.70 -11.06 -12.78
CA GLN A 327 7.65 -11.31 -13.87
C GLN A 327 7.76 -10.12 -14.85
N PHE A 328 6.69 -9.34 -14.96
CA PHE A 328 6.60 -8.25 -15.95
C PHE A 328 6.40 -6.86 -15.30
N TYR A 329 6.67 -6.70 -14.00
CA TYR A 329 6.32 -5.50 -13.23
C TYR A 329 6.87 -4.19 -13.84
N THR A 330 8.05 -4.23 -14.48
CA THR A 330 8.66 -3.08 -15.13
C THR A 330 7.93 -2.64 -16.41
N ARG A 331 7.23 -3.57 -17.08
CA ARG A 331 6.51 -3.35 -18.34
C ARG A 331 5.02 -3.10 -18.15
N VAL A 332 4.46 -3.43 -17.01
CA VAL A 332 3.04 -3.22 -16.71
C VAL A 332 2.75 -1.72 -16.70
N LYS A 333 1.77 -1.32 -17.51
CA LYS A 333 1.23 0.04 -17.56
C LYS A 333 -0.27 -0.02 -17.30
N THR A 334 -0.75 0.85 -16.43
CA THR A 334 -2.16 1.04 -16.16
C THR A 334 -2.79 2.01 -17.17
N GLY A 335 -4.12 1.97 -17.29
CA GLY A 335 -4.83 2.82 -18.25
C GLY A 335 -4.87 2.28 -19.68
N VAL A 336 -4.19 1.19 -19.96
CA VAL A 336 -4.19 0.51 -21.27
C VAL A 336 -5.58 -0.07 -21.53
N ARG A 337 -6.06 0.10 -22.77
CA ARG A 337 -7.29 -0.51 -23.27
C ARG A 337 -7.03 -1.90 -23.82
N GLY A 338 -8.09 -2.70 -23.87
CA GLY A 338 -8.03 -4.03 -24.44
C GLY A 338 -9.37 -4.72 -24.43
N MET A 339 -9.38 -5.97 -24.82
CA MET A 339 -10.53 -6.84 -24.86
C MET A 339 -10.44 -7.87 -23.72
N GLY A 340 -11.45 -7.94 -22.90
CA GLY A 340 -11.62 -9.02 -21.92
C GLY A 340 -12.56 -10.09 -22.48
N PHE A 341 -12.14 -11.33 -22.40
CA PHE A 341 -12.93 -12.52 -22.76
C PHE A 341 -13.22 -13.31 -21.50
N VAL A 342 -14.45 -13.65 -21.27
CA VAL A 342 -14.88 -14.41 -20.08
C VAL A 342 -15.64 -15.65 -20.50
N ARG A 343 -15.33 -16.78 -19.87
CA ARG A 343 -15.98 -18.05 -20.11
C ARG A 343 -17.19 -18.21 -19.18
N THR A 344 -18.41 -18.15 -19.74
CA THR A 344 -19.66 -18.29 -18.98
C THR A 344 -20.14 -19.74 -18.85
N LYS A 345 -19.58 -20.67 -19.64
CA LYS A 345 -19.88 -22.10 -19.62
C LYS A 345 -18.59 -22.90 -19.50
N ALA A 346 -18.38 -23.62 -18.39
CA ALA A 346 -17.16 -24.39 -18.13
C ALA A 346 -16.83 -25.45 -19.18
N ALA A 347 -17.85 -25.95 -19.88
CA ALA A 347 -17.70 -27.00 -20.91
C ALA A 347 -17.14 -26.51 -22.25
N VAL A 348 -17.01 -25.18 -22.45
CA VAL A 348 -16.51 -24.59 -23.70
C VAL A 348 -14.99 -24.45 -23.64
N GLU A 349 -14.31 -25.06 -24.61
CA GLU A 349 -12.85 -24.91 -24.75
C GLU A 349 -12.50 -23.56 -25.36
N TRP A 350 -11.34 -23.04 -24.96
CA TRP A 350 -10.82 -21.79 -25.52
C TRP A 350 -10.38 -21.97 -26.98
N PRO A 351 -10.82 -21.11 -27.92
CA PRO A 351 -10.32 -21.11 -29.29
C PRO A 351 -8.80 -20.98 -29.34
N GLN A 352 -8.19 -21.44 -30.42
CA GLN A 352 -6.72 -21.39 -30.61
C GLN A 352 -6.17 -19.97 -30.47
N ASP A 353 -6.91 -18.97 -30.91
CA ASP A 353 -6.52 -17.54 -30.85
C ASP A 353 -6.58 -16.96 -29.43
N LEU A 354 -7.28 -17.63 -28.49
CA LEU A 354 -7.40 -17.23 -27.09
C LEU A 354 -6.61 -18.13 -26.12
N GLN A 355 -5.75 -19.01 -26.65
CA GLN A 355 -4.84 -19.76 -25.79
C GLN A 355 -3.80 -18.84 -25.14
N VAL A 356 -3.42 -19.15 -23.90
CA VAL A 356 -2.45 -18.35 -23.14
C VAL A 356 -1.14 -18.24 -23.89
N LYS A 357 -0.74 -17.01 -24.17
CA LYS A 357 0.51 -16.68 -24.83
C LYS A 357 1.14 -15.46 -24.17
N LEU A 358 2.15 -15.70 -23.37
CA LEU A 358 2.87 -14.67 -22.66
C LEU A 358 4.17 -14.29 -23.41
N PRO A 359 4.64 -13.03 -23.33
CA PRO A 359 5.96 -12.64 -23.79
C PRO A 359 7.05 -13.39 -23.01
N LYS A 360 8.24 -13.51 -23.55
CA LYS A 360 9.38 -13.99 -22.76
C LYS A 360 9.66 -13.00 -21.62
N PRO A 361 9.87 -13.49 -20.38
CA PRO A 361 10.26 -12.63 -19.28
C PRO A 361 11.49 -11.81 -19.68
N PRO A 362 11.57 -10.54 -19.26
CA PRO A 362 12.81 -9.77 -19.45
C PRO A 362 13.93 -10.50 -18.72
N GLU A 363 15.04 -10.73 -19.40
CA GLU A 363 16.26 -11.24 -18.76
C GLU A 363 16.63 -10.23 -17.68
N THR A 364 16.56 -10.65 -16.42
CA THR A 364 16.97 -9.82 -15.28
C THR A 364 18.49 -9.72 -15.38
N ASN A 365 19.00 -8.63 -15.93
CA ASN A 365 20.40 -8.28 -15.76
C ASN A 365 20.62 -8.08 -14.26
N ALA A 366 21.27 -9.04 -13.62
CA ALA A 366 21.58 -9.08 -12.20
C ALA A 366 22.53 -7.94 -11.74
N THR A 367 22.69 -6.90 -12.53
CA THR A 367 23.66 -5.82 -12.31
C THR A 367 23.10 -4.61 -11.57
N ASP A 368 21.76 -4.49 -11.44
CA ASP A 368 21.16 -3.27 -10.82
C ASP A 368 20.80 -3.43 -9.32
N ASN A 369 21.15 -4.56 -8.71
CA ASN A 369 20.87 -4.79 -7.29
C ASN A 369 22.13 -4.64 -6.40
N LYS A 370 23.01 -3.69 -6.76
CA LYS A 370 24.04 -3.26 -5.83
C LYS A 370 23.42 -2.25 -4.86
N ALA A 371 22.89 -2.76 -3.76
CA ALA A 371 22.58 -1.96 -2.60
C ALA A 371 23.80 -1.06 -2.30
N PRO A 372 23.61 0.23 -1.99
CA PRO A 372 24.71 1.08 -1.55
C PRO A 372 25.31 0.42 -0.30
N GLN A 373 26.52 -0.10 -0.44
CA GLN A 373 27.32 -0.54 0.70
C GLN A 373 27.50 0.68 1.62
N ALA A 374 26.92 0.59 2.80
CA ALA A 374 27.23 1.52 3.87
C ALA A 374 28.74 1.51 4.07
N THR A 375 29.36 2.61 3.72
CA THR A 375 30.78 2.87 3.98
C THR A 375 30.94 2.88 5.49
N ALA A 376 31.53 1.83 6.05
CA ALA A 376 31.96 1.81 7.44
C ALA A 376 32.90 2.98 7.68
N PRO A 377 32.78 3.72 8.80
CA PRO A 377 33.71 4.79 9.11
C PRO A 377 35.11 4.20 9.31
N ALA A 378 36.08 4.74 8.57
CA ALA A 378 37.48 4.39 8.66
C ALA A 378 37.98 4.56 10.10
N ALA A 379 38.53 3.47 10.64
CA ALA A 379 39.26 3.49 11.92
C ALA A 379 40.38 4.51 11.84
N GLN A 380 40.38 5.47 12.78
CA GLN A 380 41.49 6.40 12.98
C GLN A 380 42.69 5.60 13.51
N PRO A 381 43.92 5.86 13.01
CA PRO A 381 45.11 5.23 13.55
C PRO A 381 45.48 5.85 14.89
N ASP A 382 45.79 4.98 15.84
CA ASP A 382 46.29 5.29 17.19
C ASP A 382 47.37 6.36 17.18
N ALA A 383 47.14 7.43 17.93
CA ALA A 383 48.13 8.44 18.24
C ALA A 383 49.11 7.87 19.28
N LYS A 384 50.37 7.79 18.90
CA LYS A 384 51.54 7.45 19.72
C LYS A 384 51.58 8.27 21.01
N SER A 385 51.71 7.54 22.11
CA SER A 385 52.20 8.09 23.41
C SER A 385 53.49 8.84 23.25
N SER A 386 53.47 10.14 23.52
CA SER A 386 54.70 10.93 23.79
C SER A 386 54.91 11.00 25.28
N GLU A 387 55.97 10.32 25.74
CA GLU A 387 56.60 10.52 27.04
C GLU A 387 56.95 12.02 27.24
N THR A 388 56.39 12.59 28.26
CA THR A 388 56.85 13.90 28.74
C THR A 388 57.67 13.68 30.01
N LYS A 389 58.97 13.86 29.81
CA LYS A 389 60.06 13.89 30.75
C LYS A 389 59.84 15.07 31.68
N THR A 390 59.82 14.83 32.98
CA THR A 390 59.90 15.80 34.08
C THR A 390 61.28 16.44 34.09
N PRO A 391 61.41 17.76 34.29
CA PRO A 391 62.66 18.32 34.81
C PRO A 391 62.53 18.57 36.30
N ASP A 392 63.58 18.09 37.01
CA ASP A 392 63.96 18.43 38.37
C ASP A 392 64.34 19.88 38.54
N ALA A 393 64.21 20.34 39.80
CA ALA A 393 65.08 21.22 40.58
C ALA A 393 64.82 22.74 40.66
N LYS A 394 64.65 23.11 41.76
CA LYS A 394 65.12 24.09 42.73
C LYS A 394 64.10 25.02 43.28
#